data_ae1551253316579347c043c157c86bb8
#
_entry.id   ae1551253316579347c043c157c86bb8
#
_cell.length_a   1.000
_cell.length_b   1.000
_cell.length_c   1.000
_cell.angle_alpha   90.00
_cell.angle_beta   90.00
_cell.angle_gamma   90.00
#
_symmetry.space_group_name_H-M   'P 1'
#
loop_
_entity.id
_entity.type
_entity.pdbx_description
1 polymer ?
#
loop_
_entity_poly.entity_id
_entity_poly.type
_entity_poly.pdbx_seq_one_letter_code
_entity_poly.pdbx_strand_id
1 'polypeptide(L)' 'MDTTVQESPYFDYTQAAAYCNVDRTTLWRAVKAGDLQASGPGRAVRFHREELDRWMQSRNSG' A
#
# COMPACT_ATOMS: atom_id res chain seq x y z
N MET A 1 20.39 14.58 4.92
CA MET A 1 20.03 14.39 4.96
C MET A 1 19.29 14.22 4.90
N ASP A 2 18.98 13.91 4.90
CA ASP A 2 18.30 13.62 4.87
C ASP A 2 17.56 13.35 4.83
N THR A 3 17.37 13.45 4.80
CA THR A 3 16.62 13.12 4.86
C THR A 3 15.89 12.69 4.56
N THR A 4 15.91 12.96 4.17
CA THR A 4 15.20 12.41 3.78
C THR A 4 14.48 11.52 4.15
N VAL A 5 14.61 11.47 4.47
CA VAL A 5 13.99 10.45 5.15
C VAL A 5 12.53 10.41 4.98
N GLN A 6 12.01 9.26 4.80
CA GLN A 6 10.62 9.10 4.59
C GLN A 6 9.89 8.97 5.88
N GLU A 7 9.50 10.07 6.43
CA GLU A 7 8.73 10.07 7.65
C GLU A 7 7.26 9.84 7.42
N SER A 8 6.83 9.95 6.18
CA SER A 8 5.41 9.82 5.87
C SER A 8 4.95 8.39 5.98
N PRO A 9 3.77 8.12 6.56
CA PRO A 9 3.23 6.77 6.61
C PRO A 9 2.56 6.35 5.31
N TYR A 10 2.64 7.18 4.27
CA TYR A 10 1.96 6.90 3.01
C TYR A 10 2.94 6.38 1.98
N PHE A 11 2.51 5.38 1.24
CA PHE A 11 3.29 4.74 0.19
C PHE A 11 2.57 4.85 -1.14
N ASP A 12 3.32 5.03 -2.21
CA ASP A 12 2.73 4.92 -3.55
C ASP A 12 2.67 3.43 -3.93
N TYR A 13 2.20 3.14 -5.15
CA TYR A 13 2.07 1.75 -5.57
C TYR A 13 3.39 1.00 -5.53
N THR A 14 4.45 1.63 -6.01
CA THR A 14 5.76 0.99 -6.05
C THR A 14 6.26 0.69 -4.64
N GLN A 15 6.15 1.68 -3.77
CA GLN A 15 6.61 1.52 -2.39
C GLN A 15 5.76 0.51 -1.65
N ALA A 16 4.45 0.55 -1.86
CA ALA A 16 3.55 -0.36 -1.18
C ALA A 16 3.78 -1.79 -1.62
N ALA A 17 4.00 -2.00 -2.92
CA ALA A 17 4.27 -3.34 -3.44
C ALA A 17 5.55 -3.90 -2.83
N ALA A 18 6.58 -3.07 -2.73
CA ALA A 18 7.83 -3.50 -2.13
C ALA A 18 7.65 -3.80 -0.64
N TYR A 19 6.89 -2.96 0.04
CA TYR A 19 6.66 -3.14 1.47
C TYR A 19 5.93 -4.44 1.75
N CYS A 20 4.94 -4.76 0.93
CA CYS A 20 4.13 -5.97 1.09
C CYS A 20 4.73 -7.18 0.39
N ASN A 21 5.80 -6.95 -0.38
CA ASN A 21 6.46 -8.01 -1.13
C ASN A 21 5.51 -8.69 -2.11
N VAL A 22 4.76 -7.88 -2.83
CA VAL A 22 3.83 -8.39 -3.84
C VAL A 22 3.98 -7.55 -5.11
N ASP A 23 3.35 -8.01 -6.19
CA ASP A 23 3.32 -7.27 -7.43
C ASP A 23 2.40 -6.08 -7.32
N ARG A 24 2.68 -5.07 -8.15
CA ARG A 24 1.77 -3.94 -8.25
C ARG A 24 0.38 -4.38 -8.71
N THR A 25 0.33 -5.37 -9.59
CA THR A 25 -0.93 -5.91 -10.05
C THR A 25 -1.74 -6.50 -8.91
N THR A 26 -1.07 -7.19 -8.00
CA THR A 26 -1.73 -7.76 -6.83
C THR A 26 -2.35 -6.66 -5.98
N LEU A 27 -1.61 -5.57 -5.75
CA LEU A 27 -2.16 -4.43 -5.02
C LEU A 27 -3.36 -3.84 -5.74
N TRP A 28 -3.23 -3.65 -7.03
CA TRP A 28 -4.29 -3.04 -7.82
C TRP A 28 -5.56 -3.88 -7.72
N ARG A 29 -5.42 -5.19 -7.81
CA ARG A 29 -6.56 -6.08 -7.69
C ARG A 29 -7.22 -5.98 -6.32
N ALA A 30 -6.41 -5.88 -5.27
CA ALA A 30 -6.93 -5.75 -3.93
C ALA A 30 -7.74 -4.47 -3.79
N VAL A 31 -7.27 -3.39 -4.38
CA VAL A 31 -7.98 -2.12 -4.35
C VAL A 31 -9.29 -2.23 -5.12
N LYS A 32 -9.25 -2.85 -6.29
CA LYS A 32 -10.45 -3.00 -7.12
C LYS A 32 -11.48 -3.89 -6.44
N ALA A 33 -11.02 -4.88 -5.70
CA ALA A 33 -11.92 -5.79 -4.99
C ALA A 33 -12.47 -5.19 -3.71
N GLY A 34 -11.92 -4.07 -3.27
CA GLY A 34 -12.36 -3.47 -2.02
C GLY A 34 -11.67 -4.01 -0.78
N ASP A 35 -10.68 -4.86 -0.96
CA ASP A 35 -9.95 -5.45 0.16
C ASP A 35 -8.94 -4.50 0.76
N LEU A 36 -8.42 -3.60 -0.05
CA LEU A 36 -7.38 -2.67 0.35
C LEU A 36 -7.82 -1.27 -0.02
N GLN A 37 -7.80 -0.37 0.93
CA GLN A 37 -8.22 0.99 0.70
C GLN A 37 -7.05 1.86 0.34
N ALA A 38 -7.26 2.72 -0.64
CA ALA A 38 -6.26 3.67 -1.08
C ALA A 38 -6.82 5.06 -0.93
N SER A 39 -5.93 6.03 -0.73
CA SER A 39 -6.31 7.43 -0.60
C SER A 39 -5.85 8.19 -1.82
N GLY A 40 -6.57 9.25 -2.13
CA GLY A 40 -6.17 10.14 -3.20
C GLY A 40 -6.78 9.75 -4.54
N PRO A 41 -6.89 10.73 -5.42
CA PRO A 41 -7.49 10.49 -6.73
C PRO A 41 -6.45 10.01 -7.73
N GLY A 42 -6.87 9.11 -8.59
CA GLY A 42 -6.11 8.75 -9.77
C GLY A 42 -4.63 8.56 -9.53
N ARG A 43 -3.82 9.43 -10.10
CA ARG A 43 -2.38 9.29 -10.04
C ARG A 43 -1.79 9.58 -8.68
N ALA A 44 -2.54 10.23 -7.81
CA ALA A 44 -2.06 10.59 -6.49
C ALA A 44 -2.42 9.55 -5.46
N VAL A 45 -2.70 8.34 -5.89
CA VAL A 45 -3.08 7.26 -4.98
C VAL A 45 -1.94 6.96 -4.02
N ARG A 46 -2.29 6.87 -2.74
CA ARG A 46 -1.35 6.53 -1.68
C ARG A 46 -1.99 5.51 -0.76
N PHE A 47 -1.14 4.70 -0.14
CA PHE A 47 -1.60 3.70 0.82
C PHE A 47 -1.01 4.03 2.18
N HIS A 48 -1.84 3.99 3.20
CA HIS A 48 -1.38 4.17 4.56
C HIS A 48 -0.73 2.87 5.04
N ARG A 49 0.39 2.99 5.74
CA ARG A 49 1.13 1.80 6.20
C ARG A 49 0.25 0.87 7.02
N GLU A 50 -0.57 1.43 7.89
CA GLU A 50 -1.43 0.61 8.73
C GLU A 50 -2.44 -0.17 7.92
N GLU A 51 -2.90 0.43 6.84
CA GLU A 51 -3.83 -0.25 5.96
C GLU A 51 -3.15 -1.42 5.27
N LEU A 52 -1.92 -1.22 4.84
CA LEU A 52 -1.15 -2.30 4.23
C LEU A 52 -0.91 -3.43 5.22
N ASP A 53 -0.58 -3.10 6.45
CA ASP A 53 -0.36 -4.10 7.49
C ASP A 53 -1.62 -4.91 7.74
N ARG A 54 -2.77 -4.23 7.82
CA ARG A 54 -4.03 -4.89 8.05
C ARG A 54 -4.37 -5.85 6.91
N TRP A 55 -4.14 -5.38 5.69
CA TRP A 55 -4.41 -6.20 4.50
C TRP A 55 -3.52 -7.44 4.48
N MET A 56 -2.24 -7.26 4.79
CA MET A 56 -1.32 -8.38 4.80
C MET A 56 -1.71 -9.40 5.85
N GLN A 57 -2.12 -8.95 7.03
CA GLN A 57 -2.55 -9.85 8.08
C GLN A 57 -3.79 -10.62 7.66
N SER A 58 -4.69 -9.94 6.99
CA SER A 58 -5.90 -10.57 6.50
C SER A 58 -5.59 -11.68 5.50
N ARG A 59 -4.60 -11.44 4.64
CA ARG A 59 -4.21 -12.45 3.66
C ARG A 59 -3.55 -13.66 4.31
N ASN A 60 -2.81 -13.41 5.38
CA ASN A 60 -2.03 -14.47 6.01
C ASN A 60 -2.81 -15.28 7.02
N SER A 61 -3.96 -14.79 7.43
CA SER A 61 -4.72 -15.46 8.47
C SER A 61 -5.60 -16.57 7.92
N GLY A 62 -5.64 -16.71 6.64
CA GLY A 62 -6.50 -17.69 5.99
C GLY A 62 -5.99 -19.11 6.09
#